data_596d2e374e559374056ddaeffdfc60b0
#
_entry.id   596d2e374e559374056ddaeffdfc60b0
#
_cell.length_a   1.000
_cell.length_b   1.000
_cell.length_c   1.000
_cell.angle_alpha   90.00
_cell.angle_beta   90.00
_cell.angle_gamma   90.00
#
_symmetry.space_group_name_H-M   'P 1'
#
loop_
_entity.id
_entity.type
_entity.pdbx_description
1 polymer ?
#
loop_
_entity_poly.entity_id
_entity_poly.type
_entity_poly.pdbx_seq_one_letter_code
_entity_poly.pdbx_strand_id
1 'polypeptide(L)'
;MKKTGWISALSFFTLLAVAGVAAAAQPSCDETAMASAKAAIDADCPCAGLLDVNSGTVPWKNHGQYVRCVTKAKKTEARNAGVARQCLKGVVPCAANSTCGKSSAVACVTTSGTCLNDPNPGDVVAEGTCDNDPTKACDTEADCSVASCSVMSPDECTLAGGSAATGTCCSQ
;
A
#
# COMPACT_ATOMS: atom_id res chain seq x y z
N MET A 1 -72.53 -5.22 58.35
CA MET A 1 -71.07 -5.17 58.36
C MET A 1 -70.52 -5.08 56.91
N LYS A 2 -70.18 -3.88 56.47
CA LYS A 2 -69.71 -3.59 55.10
C LYS A 2 -68.19 -3.57 55.07
N LYS A 3 -67.55 -4.43 54.23
CA LYS A 3 -66.12 -4.39 54.00
C LYS A 3 -65.89 -3.78 52.61
N THR A 4 -65.30 -2.59 52.58
CA THR A 4 -64.86 -1.87 51.40
C THR A 4 -63.51 -2.40 51.00
N GLY A 5 -63.35 -2.93 49.75
CA GLY A 5 -62.09 -3.36 49.18
C GLY A 5 -61.41 -2.18 48.42
N TRP A 6 -60.19 -1.92 48.74
CA TRP A 6 -59.34 -0.97 48.03
C TRP A 6 -58.65 -1.65 46.83
N ILE A 7 -58.89 -1.10 45.66
CA ILE A 7 -58.21 -1.52 44.43
C ILE A 7 -57.00 -0.60 44.24
N SER A 8 -55.80 -1.13 44.48
CA SER A 8 -54.55 -0.42 44.17
C SER A 8 -54.22 -0.60 42.68
N ALA A 9 -54.31 0.49 41.95
CA ALA A 9 -53.85 0.54 40.56
C ALA A 9 -52.28 0.66 40.52
N LEU A 10 -51.61 -0.40 40.13
CA LEU A 10 -50.19 -0.37 39.83
C LEU A 10 -50.02 0.16 38.40
N SER A 11 -49.57 1.41 38.30
CA SER A 11 -49.10 1.99 37.04
C SER A 11 -47.72 1.40 36.70
N PHE A 12 -47.67 0.53 35.72
CA PHE A 12 -46.42 0.07 35.11
C PHE A 12 -45.88 1.18 34.17
N PHE A 13 -44.90 1.92 34.65
CA PHE A 13 -44.08 2.79 33.81
C PHE A 13 -43.08 1.91 33.05
N THR A 14 -43.38 1.64 31.78
CA THR A 14 -42.46 0.97 30.88
C THR A 14 -41.42 1.98 30.43
N LEU A 15 -40.21 1.96 31.05
CA LEU A 15 -39.05 2.67 30.54
C LEU A 15 -38.59 1.98 29.25
N LEU A 16 -38.86 2.56 28.09
CA LEU A 16 -38.19 2.22 26.84
C LEU A 16 -36.72 2.73 26.93
N ALA A 17 -35.82 1.84 27.26
CA ALA A 17 -34.38 2.08 27.07
C ALA A 17 -34.07 2.04 25.58
N VAL A 18 -33.98 3.20 24.94
CA VAL A 18 -33.42 3.34 23.59
C VAL A 18 -31.90 3.04 23.71
N ALA A 19 -31.53 1.79 23.45
CA ALA A 19 -30.13 1.42 23.28
C ALA A 19 -29.65 2.08 21.98
N GLY A 20 -29.04 3.26 22.11
CA GLY A 20 -28.31 3.90 21.03
C GLY A 20 -27.19 2.97 20.58
N VAL A 21 -27.38 2.33 19.41
CA VAL A 21 -26.29 1.59 18.74
C VAL A 21 -25.27 2.64 18.35
N ALA A 22 -24.22 2.80 19.16
CA ALA A 22 -23.06 3.58 18.78
C ALA A 22 -22.49 2.90 17.54
N ALA A 23 -22.76 3.46 16.35
CA ALA A 23 -22.11 3.06 15.12
C ALA A 23 -20.62 3.22 15.36
N ALA A 24 -19.90 2.10 15.50
CA ALA A 24 -18.46 2.13 15.59
C ALA A 24 -17.96 2.82 14.33
N ALA A 25 -17.40 4.02 14.48
CA ALA A 25 -16.81 4.76 13.37
C ALA A 25 -15.81 3.83 12.71
N GLN A 26 -15.99 3.59 11.41
CA GLN A 26 -15.02 2.78 10.67
C GLN A 26 -13.67 3.50 10.76
N PRO A 27 -12.58 2.79 11.08
CA PRO A 27 -11.28 3.42 11.18
C PRO A 27 -10.94 4.04 9.83
N SER A 28 -10.88 5.37 9.79
CA SER A 28 -10.46 6.12 8.62
C SER A 28 -8.99 5.79 8.34
N CYS A 29 -8.63 5.63 7.07
CA CYS A 29 -7.23 5.50 6.67
C CYS A 29 -6.63 6.91 6.61
N ASP A 30 -6.25 7.45 7.75
CA ASP A 30 -5.55 8.73 7.85
C ASP A 30 -4.18 8.64 7.17
N GLU A 31 -3.92 9.49 6.19
CA GLU A 31 -2.70 9.43 5.38
C GLU A 31 -1.44 9.71 6.20
N THR A 32 -1.51 10.63 7.16
CA THR A 32 -0.38 10.98 8.02
C THR A 32 -0.03 9.82 8.94
N ALA A 33 -1.04 9.21 9.56
CA ALA A 33 -0.85 8.03 10.40
C ALA A 33 -0.35 6.83 9.59
N MET A 34 -0.82 6.65 8.35
CA MET A 34 -0.32 5.60 7.44
C MET A 34 1.13 5.84 7.03
N ALA A 35 1.51 7.10 6.72
CA ALA A 35 2.89 7.44 6.39
C ALA A 35 3.83 7.19 7.57
N SER A 36 3.41 7.58 8.78
CA SER A 36 4.15 7.32 10.01
C SER A 36 4.34 5.81 10.26
N ALA A 37 3.26 5.03 10.12
CA ALA A 37 3.34 3.58 10.28
C ALA A 37 4.27 2.92 9.24
N LYS A 38 4.25 3.37 7.97
CA LYS A 38 5.16 2.88 6.93
C LYS A 38 6.61 3.21 7.25
N ALA A 39 6.89 4.45 7.66
CA ALA A 39 8.24 4.87 8.05
C ALA A 39 8.78 4.05 9.23
N ALA A 40 7.94 3.75 10.22
CA ALA A 40 8.32 2.90 11.35
C ALA A 40 8.58 1.45 10.90
N ILE A 41 7.79 0.90 9.99
CA ILE A 41 8.02 -0.44 9.40
C ILE A 41 9.37 -0.49 8.67
N ASP A 42 9.70 0.55 7.90
CA ASP A 42 10.96 0.63 7.17
C ASP A 42 12.17 0.77 8.12
N ALA A 43 11.99 1.48 9.23
CA ALA A 43 13.00 1.59 10.29
C ALA A 43 13.22 0.26 11.04
N ASP A 44 12.14 -0.48 11.32
CA ASP A 44 12.22 -1.81 11.96
C ASP A 44 12.81 -2.88 11.05
N CYS A 45 12.59 -2.76 9.74
CA CYS A 45 12.98 -3.73 8.73
C CYS A 45 13.73 -3.04 7.56
N PRO A 46 14.89 -2.44 7.80
CA PRO A 46 15.62 -1.76 6.74
C PRO A 46 16.08 -2.75 5.65
N CYS A 47 16.02 -2.32 4.40
CA CYS A 47 16.33 -3.16 3.24
C CYS A 47 17.76 -3.72 3.28
N ALA A 48 18.71 -2.96 3.78
CA ALA A 48 20.11 -3.35 3.89
C ALA A 48 20.38 -4.49 4.92
N GLY A 49 19.45 -4.68 5.86
CA GLY A 49 19.62 -5.64 6.96
C GLY A 49 19.26 -5.04 8.32
N LEU A 50 19.31 -5.87 9.35
CA LEU A 50 19.04 -5.42 10.72
C LEU A 50 20.27 -4.74 11.33
N LEU A 51 20.04 -3.69 12.11
CA LEU A 51 21.11 -3.07 12.90
C LEU A 51 21.39 -3.93 14.14
N ASP A 52 22.64 -4.37 14.25
CA ASP A 52 23.15 -5.04 15.44
C ASP A 52 24.15 -4.13 16.16
N VAL A 53 23.99 -3.94 17.45
CA VAL A 53 24.78 -3.01 18.24
C VAL A 53 26.29 -3.34 18.30
N ASN A 54 26.65 -4.58 18.03
CA ASN A 54 28.04 -5.06 18.11
C ASN A 54 28.69 -5.24 16.73
N SER A 55 27.90 -5.53 15.69
CA SER A 55 28.39 -5.89 14.36
C SER A 55 27.93 -4.96 13.24
N GLY A 56 27.20 -3.89 13.57
CA GLY A 56 26.68 -2.95 12.57
C GLY A 56 25.49 -3.55 11.81
N THR A 57 25.44 -3.34 10.48
CA THR A 57 24.33 -3.87 9.67
C THR A 57 24.56 -5.34 9.35
N VAL A 58 23.67 -6.19 9.83
CA VAL A 58 23.61 -7.63 9.51
C VAL A 58 22.65 -7.83 8.34
N PRO A 59 23.14 -8.24 7.17
CA PRO A 59 22.29 -8.43 6.00
C PRO A 59 21.29 -9.55 6.22
N TRP A 60 20.16 -9.48 5.53
CA TRP A 60 19.15 -10.53 5.53
C TRP A 60 19.72 -11.84 4.97
N LYS A 61 19.48 -12.97 5.65
CA LYS A 61 19.88 -14.29 5.14
C LYS A 61 19.20 -14.63 3.81
N ASN A 62 17.99 -14.16 3.62
CA ASN A 62 17.22 -14.32 2.39
C ASN A 62 16.03 -13.36 2.38
N HIS A 63 15.43 -13.17 1.22
CA HIS A 63 14.26 -12.35 1.01
C HIS A 63 13.06 -12.71 1.92
N GLY A 64 12.83 -14.00 2.16
CA GLY A 64 11.75 -14.45 3.03
C GLY A 64 11.88 -13.99 4.49
N GLN A 65 13.13 -13.81 4.98
CA GLN A 65 13.37 -13.26 6.31
C GLN A 65 12.97 -11.78 6.37
N TYR A 66 13.32 -11.00 5.34
CA TYR A 66 12.89 -9.61 5.21
C TYR A 66 11.35 -9.49 5.19
N VAL A 67 10.67 -10.25 4.32
CA VAL A 67 9.19 -10.21 4.22
C VAL A 67 8.51 -10.60 5.54
N ARG A 68 9.07 -11.55 6.30
CA ARG A 68 8.58 -11.91 7.63
C ARG A 68 8.74 -10.77 8.64
N CYS A 69 9.87 -10.05 8.60
CA CYS A 69 10.07 -8.86 9.41
C CYS A 69 8.98 -7.84 9.13
N VAL A 70 8.79 -7.43 7.88
CA VAL A 70 7.78 -6.46 7.46
C VAL A 70 6.37 -6.92 7.86
N THR A 71 6.06 -8.20 7.71
CA THR A 71 4.74 -8.76 8.11
C THR A 71 4.51 -8.62 9.62
N LYS A 72 5.55 -8.83 10.43
CA LYS A 72 5.47 -8.67 11.89
C LYS A 72 5.39 -7.18 12.28
N ALA A 73 6.26 -6.35 11.76
CA ALA A 73 6.30 -4.91 11.99
C ALA A 73 4.96 -4.25 11.62
N LYS A 74 4.38 -4.57 10.46
CA LYS A 74 3.05 -4.08 10.06
C LYS A 74 1.99 -4.26 11.16
N LYS A 75 1.97 -5.40 11.85
CA LYS A 75 0.97 -5.66 12.90
C LYS A 75 1.18 -4.77 14.12
N THR A 76 2.44 -4.51 14.46
CA THR A 76 2.84 -3.69 15.61
C THR A 76 2.58 -2.22 15.29
N GLU A 77 3.11 -1.74 14.16
CA GLU A 77 3.08 -0.33 13.80
C GLU A 77 1.68 0.16 13.40
N ALA A 78 0.85 -0.70 12.79
CA ALA A 78 -0.56 -0.38 12.60
C ALA A 78 -1.28 -0.11 13.94
N ARG A 79 -0.94 -0.86 14.99
CA ARG A 79 -1.51 -0.67 16.32
C ARG A 79 -0.97 0.59 17.00
N ASN A 80 0.34 0.81 16.91
CA ASN A 80 1.02 1.96 17.51
C ASN A 80 0.50 3.28 16.93
N ALA A 81 0.31 3.33 15.61
CA ALA A 81 -0.20 4.49 14.90
C ALA A 81 -1.74 4.61 14.92
N GLY A 82 -2.46 3.67 15.54
CA GLY A 82 -3.93 3.67 15.54
C GLY A 82 -4.56 3.42 14.16
N VAL A 83 -3.81 2.87 13.21
CA VAL A 83 -4.24 2.64 11.82
C VAL A 83 -4.83 1.25 11.68
N ALA A 84 -5.98 1.15 10.99
CA ALA A 84 -6.53 -0.16 10.66
C ALA A 84 -5.58 -0.94 9.73
N ARG A 85 -5.37 -2.24 9.99
CA ARG A 85 -4.45 -3.08 9.20
C ARG A 85 -4.76 -3.10 7.70
N GLN A 86 -6.02 -2.93 7.33
CA GLN A 86 -6.48 -2.85 5.94
C GLN A 86 -5.93 -1.62 5.21
N CYS A 87 -5.67 -0.53 5.93
CA CYS A 87 -5.07 0.68 5.35
C CYS A 87 -3.60 0.47 4.92
N LEU A 88 -2.94 -0.53 5.50
CA LEU A 88 -1.57 -0.93 5.16
C LEU A 88 -1.54 -2.21 4.30
N LYS A 89 -2.63 -2.54 3.56
CA LYS A 89 -2.73 -3.79 2.78
C LYS A 89 -1.61 -3.95 1.75
N GLY A 90 -1.14 -2.86 1.14
CA GLY A 90 -0.07 -2.85 0.12
C GLY A 90 1.34 -3.12 0.66
N VAL A 91 1.60 -2.94 1.96
CA VAL A 91 2.97 -3.00 2.54
C VAL A 91 3.63 -4.37 2.37
N VAL A 92 2.92 -5.47 2.63
CA VAL A 92 3.50 -6.82 2.52
C VAL A 92 3.68 -7.27 1.07
N PRO A 93 2.70 -7.09 0.16
CA PRO A 93 2.93 -7.30 -1.27
C PRO A 93 4.10 -6.49 -1.81
N CYS A 94 4.24 -5.24 -1.38
CA CYS A 94 5.36 -4.39 -1.70
C CYS A 94 6.69 -5.01 -1.26
N ALA A 95 6.82 -5.39 0.00
CA ALA A 95 8.01 -6.06 0.50
C ALA A 95 8.32 -7.35 -0.27
N ALA A 96 7.30 -8.12 -0.65
CA ALA A 96 7.46 -9.34 -1.45
C ALA A 96 7.99 -9.06 -2.87
N ASN A 97 7.68 -7.88 -3.42
CA ASN A 97 8.16 -7.40 -4.73
C ASN A 97 9.36 -6.45 -4.60
N SER A 98 10.18 -6.61 -3.55
CA SER A 98 11.40 -5.84 -3.35
C SER A 98 12.66 -6.64 -3.60
N THR A 99 13.78 -5.95 -3.76
CA THR A 99 15.12 -6.55 -3.86
C THR A 99 15.72 -6.88 -2.49
N CYS A 100 15.10 -6.45 -1.38
CA CYS A 100 15.61 -6.59 -0.04
C CYS A 100 15.85 -8.07 0.33
N GLY A 101 17.07 -8.40 0.69
CA GLY A 101 17.48 -9.80 0.97
C GLY A 101 17.63 -10.68 -0.26
N LYS A 102 17.69 -10.12 -1.46
CA LYS A 102 18.03 -10.78 -2.74
C LYS A 102 19.38 -10.24 -3.21
N SER A 103 20.40 -11.07 -3.24
CA SER A 103 21.80 -10.65 -3.54
C SER A 103 22.05 -10.29 -5.00
N SER A 104 21.19 -10.72 -5.92
CA SER A 104 21.39 -10.58 -7.38
C SER A 104 20.16 -10.04 -8.12
N ALA A 105 19.23 -9.43 -7.41
CA ALA A 105 18.04 -8.87 -8.04
C ALA A 105 18.04 -7.35 -7.99
N VAL A 106 17.49 -6.74 -9.03
CA VAL A 106 17.27 -5.30 -9.15
C VAL A 106 15.79 -5.00 -9.33
N ALA A 107 15.36 -3.81 -8.91
CA ALA A 107 14.08 -3.27 -9.32
C ALA A 107 14.24 -2.76 -10.75
N CYS A 108 13.60 -3.40 -11.70
CA CYS A 108 13.65 -3.04 -13.10
C CYS A 108 12.45 -2.15 -13.44
N VAL A 109 12.73 -0.93 -13.86
CA VAL A 109 11.71 -0.01 -14.36
C VAL A 109 11.77 -0.04 -15.87
N THR A 110 10.68 -0.46 -16.49
CA THR A 110 10.47 -0.40 -17.93
C THR A 110 9.38 0.60 -18.24
N THR A 111 9.52 1.31 -19.32
CA THR A 111 8.46 2.17 -19.87
C THR A 111 7.95 1.52 -21.15
N SER A 112 6.64 1.48 -21.30
CA SER A 112 5.99 0.97 -22.51
C SER A 112 4.87 1.91 -22.92
N GLY A 113 4.63 1.99 -24.21
CA GLY A 113 3.59 2.79 -24.83
C GLY A 113 4.16 3.60 -26.00
N THR A 114 3.48 3.50 -27.13
CA THR A 114 3.84 4.19 -28.37
C THR A 114 2.68 5.08 -28.80
N CYS A 115 2.98 6.27 -29.24
CA CYS A 115 2.00 7.14 -29.87
C CYS A 115 1.80 6.68 -31.32
N LEU A 116 0.58 6.24 -31.63
CA LEU A 116 0.23 5.74 -32.97
C LEU A 116 -0.54 6.80 -33.74
N ASN A 117 -0.25 6.83 -35.04
CA ASN A 117 -1.00 7.66 -35.99
C ASN A 117 -0.93 9.17 -35.76
N ASP A 118 0.11 9.65 -35.09
CA ASP A 118 0.37 11.09 -35.05
C ASP A 118 1.07 11.54 -36.36
N PRO A 119 0.42 12.38 -37.20
CA PRO A 119 0.99 12.83 -38.46
C PRO A 119 2.10 13.87 -38.28
N ASN A 120 2.15 14.57 -37.14
CA ASN A 120 3.10 15.64 -36.87
C ASN A 120 3.65 15.60 -35.45
N PRO A 121 4.45 14.55 -35.10
CA PRO A 121 4.94 14.38 -33.74
C PRO A 121 5.78 15.60 -33.31
N GLY A 122 5.42 16.17 -32.17
CA GLY A 122 6.10 17.33 -31.57
C GLY A 122 5.46 18.68 -31.82
N ASP A 123 4.28 18.73 -32.46
CA ASP A 123 3.48 19.96 -32.49
C ASP A 123 2.63 20.11 -31.19
N VAL A 124 1.73 21.07 -31.12
CA VAL A 124 0.92 21.32 -29.91
C VAL A 124 -0.46 20.66 -29.93
N VAL A 125 -0.72 19.83 -30.94
CA VAL A 125 -2.04 19.18 -31.13
C VAL A 125 -1.85 17.67 -31.01
N ALA A 126 -2.40 17.07 -29.97
CA ALA A 126 -2.36 15.63 -29.76
C ALA A 126 -3.34 14.93 -30.73
N GLU A 127 -2.84 14.48 -31.88
CA GLU A 127 -3.63 13.82 -32.95
C GLU A 127 -3.48 12.29 -32.93
N GLY A 128 -2.46 11.76 -32.25
CA GLY A 128 -2.24 10.34 -32.10
C GLY A 128 -3.05 9.70 -30.96
N THR A 129 -2.98 8.39 -30.87
CA THR A 129 -3.56 7.59 -29.77
C THR A 129 -2.54 6.62 -29.21
N CYS A 130 -2.58 6.40 -27.89
CA CYS A 130 -1.66 5.47 -27.24
C CYS A 130 -2.04 4.02 -27.56
N ASP A 131 -1.05 3.18 -27.92
CA ASP A 131 -1.24 1.74 -28.18
C ASP A 131 -1.72 0.97 -26.95
N ASN A 132 -1.35 1.43 -25.76
CA ASN A 132 -1.73 0.84 -24.48
C ASN A 132 -3.02 1.43 -23.88
N ASP A 133 -3.51 2.56 -24.39
CA ASP A 133 -4.78 3.19 -24.03
C ASP A 133 -5.38 3.95 -25.23
N PRO A 134 -6.23 3.33 -26.05
CA PRO A 134 -6.78 3.95 -27.25
C PRO A 134 -7.73 5.15 -26.96
N THR A 135 -8.05 5.40 -25.69
CA THR A 135 -8.85 6.58 -25.30
C THR A 135 -7.98 7.79 -24.95
N LYS A 136 -6.66 7.60 -24.84
CA LYS A 136 -5.71 8.65 -24.51
C LYS A 136 -5.07 9.20 -25.77
N ALA A 137 -5.32 10.47 -26.04
CA ALA A 137 -4.64 11.19 -27.10
C ALA A 137 -3.17 11.42 -26.75
N CYS A 138 -2.29 11.44 -27.76
CA CYS A 138 -0.86 11.66 -27.59
C CYS A 138 -0.28 12.46 -28.77
N ASP A 139 0.78 13.19 -28.46
CA ASP A 139 1.63 13.89 -29.43
C ASP A 139 3.02 13.22 -29.49
N THR A 140 3.46 12.68 -28.38
CA THR A 140 4.77 12.01 -28.25
C THR A 140 4.65 10.66 -27.53
N GLU A 141 5.67 9.80 -27.68
CA GLU A 141 5.76 8.55 -26.91
C GLU A 141 5.75 8.76 -25.39
N ALA A 142 6.22 9.92 -24.92
CA ALA A 142 6.20 10.27 -23.51
C ALA A 142 4.78 10.36 -22.94
N ASP A 143 3.81 10.77 -23.76
CA ASP A 143 2.41 10.86 -23.35
C ASP A 143 1.80 9.48 -23.13
N CYS A 144 2.26 8.47 -23.86
CA CYS A 144 1.80 7.08 -23.77
C CYS A 144 2.59 6.25 -22.76
N SER A 145 3.71 6.76 -22.28
CA SER A 145 4.59 5.96 -21.44
C SER A 145 3.93 5.57 -20.11
N VAL A 146 3.86 4.28 -19.85
CA VAL A 146 3.45 3.70 -18.58
C VAL A 146 4.66 3.03 -17.97
N ALA A 147 5.08 3.53 -16.82
CA ALA A 147 6.15 2.91 -16.07
C ALA A 147 5.63 1.64 -15.39
N SER A 148 6.29 0.52 -15.64
CA SER A 148 6.09 -0.72 -14.90
C SER A 148 7.36 -1.09 -14.17
N CYS A 149 7.22 -1.69 -12.99
CA CYS A 149 8.36 -2.11 -12.19
C CYS A 149 8.23 -3.57 -11.78
N SER A 150 9.27 -4.34 -12.02
CA SER A 150 9.37 -5.74 -11.61
C SER A 150 10.75 -6.05 -11.04
N VAL A 151 10.81 -7.07 -10.17
CA VAL A 151 12.08 -7.50 -9.56
C VAL A 151 12.62 -8.69 -10.36
N MET A 152 13.77 -8.49 -11.00
CA MET A 152 14.41 -9.49 -11.86
C MET A 152 15.94 -9.40 -11.78
N SER A 153 16.66 -10.22 -12.51
CA SER A 153 18.13 -10.09 -12.60
C SER A 153 18.52 -8.85 -13.41
N PRO A 154 19.74 -8.31 -13.22
CA PRO A 154 20.23 -7.19 -14.02
C PRO A 154 20.25 -7.48 -15.54
N ASP A 155 20.60 -8.70 -15.91
CA ASP A 155 20.64 -9.11 -17.33
C ASP A 155 19.25 -9.14 -17.96
N GLU A 156 18.25 -9.71 -17.24
CA GLU A 156 16.85 -9.68 -17.69
C GLU A 156 16.31 -8.25 -17.80
N CYS A 157 16.69 -7.36 -16.87
CA CYS A 157 16.30 -5.96 -16.93
C CYS A 157 16.86 -5.25 -18.17
N THR A 158 18.14 -5.52 -18.49
CA THR A 158 18.76 -4.97 -19.69
C THR A 158 18.10 -5.50 -20.96
N LEU A 159 17.78 -6.80 -21.01
CA LEU A 159 17.09 -7.42 -22.14
C LEU A 159 15.67 -6.86 -22.33
N ALA A 160 15.02 -6.48 -21.23
CA ALA A 160 13.69 -5.84 -21.27
C ALA A 160 13.74 -4.33 -21.61
N GLY A 161 14.92 -3.77 -21.88
CA GLY A 161 15.09 -2.35 -22.14
C GLY A 161 14.85 -1.47 -20.92
N GLY A 162 14.89 -2.04 -19.71
CA GLY A 162 14.62 -1.34 -18.47
C GLY A 162 15.85 -0.71 -17.82
N SER A 163 15.60 0.14 -16.87
CA SER A 163 16.61 0.74 -16.00
C SER A 163 16.63 0.04 -14.64
N ALA A 164 17.81 -0.46 -14.26
CA ALA A 164 18.00 -1.11 -12.97
C ALA A 164 18.09 -0.08 -11.84
N ALA A 165 17.30 -0.27 -10.80
CA ALA A 165 17.31 0.52 -9.57
C ALA A 165 17.47 -0.38 -8.34
N THR A 166 18.01 0.18 -7.27
CA THR A 166 18.01 -0.48 -5.95
C THR A 166 16.76 -0.10 -5.18
N GLY A 167 16.17 -1.03 -4.45
CA GLY A 167 15.01 -0.74 -3.60
C GLY A 167 13.77 -1.54 -3.92
N THR A 168 12.61 -0.88 -3.97
CA THR A 168 11.32 -1.53 -4.12
C THR A 168 10.55 -1.00 -5.33
N CYS A 169 9.75 -1.85 -5.94
CA CYS A 169 8.80 -1.48 -7.00
C CYS A 169 7.49 -0.84 -6.47
N CYS A 170 7.49 -0.27 -5.29
CA CYS A 170 6.25 0.12 -4.61
C CYS A 170 5.98 1.62 -4.55
N SER A 171 6.88 2.40 -5.08
CA SER A 171 6.82 3.88 -5.09
C SER A 171 6.46 4.44 -6.47
N GLN A 172 5.90 3.59 -7.33
CA GLN A 172 5.43 3.98 -8.66
C GLN A 172 3.91 4.20 -8.63
#